data_8ea0ab9501ab19ebcd609f8b6b3112d6
#
_entry.id   8ea0ab9501ab19ebcd609f8b6b3112d6
#
_cell.length_a   1.000
_cell.length_b   1.000
_cell.length_c   1.000
_cell.angle_alpha   90.00
_cell.angle_beta   90.00
_cell.angle_gamma   90.00
#
_symmetry.space_group_name_H-M   'P 1'
#
loop_
_entity.id
_entity.type
_entity.pdbx_description
1 polymer ?
#
loop_
_entity_poly.entity_id
_entity_poly.type
_entity_poly.pdbx_seq_one_letter_code
_entity_poly.pdbx_strand_id
1 'polypeptide(L)'
;MNRRLLGAIAGMHFPPTAPAAANLLREGVPAARIQVTGNTGIDALYLVRERLRAEPACRALVGAALAQQGLAQFSAPCRPFVLVTAHRRESSGAGFDAICSAIGELCARFSSVDFVFPVHPNPAVRGAVERHLQPLDAPNLALCRPLDYLPFVALMLGAALVLTDSGGVQEEAPSLGKPVVVMRELTERTEGTASGMVHLAGAHHGRIVSAVTALLEGGAPSGAGGNFYGDGHASGRILDTLASLGQRT
;
A
#
# COMPACT_ATOMS: atom_id res chain seq x y z
N MET A 1 5.84 -18.57 -13.17
CA MET A 1 6.75 -19.73 -13.21
C MET A 1 7.58 -19.88 -11.94
N ASN A 2 8.39 -18.90 -11.53
CA ASN A 2 9.31 -19.01 -10.36
C ASN A 2 8.63 -19.46 -9.06
N ARG A 3 7.45 -18.93 -8.70
CA ARG A 3 6.71 -19.33 -7.50
C ARG A 3 6.37 -20.84 -7.50
N ARG A 4 5.94 -21.40 -8.64
CA ARG A 4 5.63 -22.83 -8.74
C ARG A 4 6.87 -23.70 -8.60
N LEU A 5 8.01 -23.28 -9.15
CA LEU A 5 9.27 -24.00 -8.99
C LEU A 5 9.72 -24.02 -7.53
N LEU A 6 9.70 -22.84 -6.87
CA LEU A 6 10.00 -22.75 -5.44
C LEU A 6 9.00 -23.56 -4.60
N GLY A 7 7.71 -23.52 -4.96
CA GLY A 7 6.67 -24.30 -4.28
C GLY A 7 6.86 -25.81 -4.38
N ALA A 8 7.45 -26.32 -5.45
CA ALA A 8 7.74 -27.74 -5.61
C ALA A 8 8.90 -28.22 -4.70
N ILE A 9 9.83 -27.32 -4.36
CA ILE A 9 11.01 -27.62 -3.53
C ILE A 9 10.73 -27.40 -2.05
N ALA A 10 9.83 -26.43 -1.72
CA ALA A 10 9.55 -26.03 -0.34
C ALA A 10 8.92 -27.17 0.46
N GLY A 11 9.47 -27.43 1.66
CA GLY A 11 8.93 -28.42 2.60
C GLY A 11 7.64 -27.95 3.28
N MET A 12 7.52 -26.64 3.53
CA MET A 12 6.35 -26.02 4.15
C MET A 12 5.96 -24.73 3.40
N HIS A 13 4.68 -24.38 3.45
CA HIS A 13 4.10 -23.18 2.86
C HIS A 13 3.30 -22.41 3.91
N PHE A 14 3.55 -21.10 4.00
CA PHE A 14 2.92 -20.20 4.95
C PHE A 14 2.13 -19.11 4.20
N PRO A 15 0.99 -19.47 3.57
CA PRO A 15 0.15 -18.49 2.89
C PRO A 15 -0.45 -17.48 3.89
N PRO A 16 -0.59 -16.20 3.50
CA PRO A 16 -1.13 -15.18 4.39
C PRO A 16 -2.64 -15.35 4.67
N THR A 17 -3.39 -15.96 3.75
CA THR A 17 -4.85 -16.00 3.78
C THR A 17 -5.38 -17.37 3.36
N ALA A 18 -6.64 -17.66 3.69
CA ALA A 18 -7.32 -18.88 3.24
C ALA A 18 -7.44 -18.97 1.69
N PRO A 19 -7.76 -17.89 0.94
CA PRO A 19 -7.72 -17.90 -0.51
C PRO A 19 -6.33 -18.26 -1.08
N ALA A 20 -5.26 -17.73 -0.47
CA ALA A 20 -3.89 -18.07 -0.88
C ALA A 20 -3.56 -19.56 -0.60
N ALA A 21 -4.03 -20.13 0.51
CA ALA A 21 -3.91 -21.55 0.82
C ALA A 21 -4.69 -22.41 -0.20
N ALA A 22 -5.91 -22.00 -0.56
CA ALA A 22 -6.72 -22.70 -1.57
C ALA A 22 -6.03 -22.72 -2.94
N ASN A 23 -5.27 -21.68 -3.29
CA ASN A 23 -4.46 -21.67 -4.51
C ASN A 23 -3.35 -22.74 -4.48
N LEU A 24 -2.67 -22.90 -3.34
CA LEU A 24 -1.64 -23.93 -3.17
C LEU A 24 -2.24 -25.35 -3.25
N LEU A 25 -3.39 -25.58 -2.66
CA LEU A 25 -4.12 -26.86 -2.77
C LEU A 25 -4.47 -27.19 -4.23
N ARG A 26 -4.99 -26.21 -4.99
CA ARG A 26 -5.28 -26.37 -6.42
C ARG A 26 -4.03 -26.62 -7.26
N GLU A 27 -2.87 -26.21 -6.81
CA GLU A 27 -1.58 -26.46 -7.43
C GLU A 27 -0.98 -27.83 -7.04
N GLY A 28 -1.68 -28.61 -6.21
CA GLY A 28 -1.28 -29.95 -5.81
C GLY A 28 -0.36 -29.98 -4.57
N VAL A 29 -0.20 -28.88 -3.84
CA VAL A 29 0.54 -28.89 -2.59
C VAL A 29 -0.25 -29.64 -1.52
N PRO A 30 0.34 -30.68 -0.87
CA PRO A 30 -0.35 -31.43 0.18
C PRO A 30 -0.81 -30.52 1.34
N ALA A 31 -2.04 -30.70 1.83
CA ALA A 31 -2.59 -29.89 2.90
C ALA A 31 -1.70 -29.88 4.18
N ALA A 32 -1.06 -31.02 4.49
CA ALA A 32 -0.15 -31.13 5.62
C ALA A 32 1.10 -30.22 5.54
N ARG A 33 1.39 -29.67 4.36
CA ARG A 33 2.50 -28.72 4.12
C ARG A 33 2.04 -27.27 4.04
N ILE A 34 0.76 -26.99 4.30
CA ILE A 34 0.18 -25.67 4.20
C ILE A 34 -0.35 -25.22 5.56
N GLN A 35 0.14 -24.08 6.04
CA GLN A 35 -0.36 -23.45 7.27
C GLN A 35 -0.64 -21.99 7.03
N VAL A 36 -1.88 -21.55 7.19
CA VAL A 36 -2.25 -20.13 7.11
C VAL A 36 -1.73 -19.42 8.35
N THR A 37 -0.87 -18.42 8.16
CA THR A 37 -0.19 -17.73 9.27
C THR A 37 -0.50 -16.23 9.33
N GLY A 38 -0.96 -15.63 8.25
CA GLY A 38 -0.93 -14.20 8.03
C GLY A 38 0.34 -13.78 7.27
N ASN A 39 0.42 -12.50 6.95
CA ASN A 39 1.56 -11.90 6.23
C ASN A 39 2.54 -11.27 7.21
N THR A 40 3.80 -11.70 7.19
CA THR A 40 4.88 -11.12 8.01
C THR A 40 5.15 -9.63 7.71
N GLY A 41 4.74 -9.14 6.52
CA GLY A 41 4.75 -7.71 6.20
C GLY A 41 3.80 -6.92 7.11
N ILE A 42 2.67 -7.52 7.51
CA ILE A 42 1.73 -6.89 8.46
C ILE A 42 2.30 -6.88 9.88
N ASP A 43 3.07 -7.91 10.27
CA ASP A 43 3.80 -7.90 11.56
C ASP A 43 4.76 -6.70 11.60
N ALA A 44 5.56 -6.51 10.54
CA ALA A 44 6.49 -5.39 10.42
C ALA A 44 5.76 -4.03 10.44
N LEU A 45 4.64 -3.93 9.72
CA LEU A 45 3.80 -2.73 9.69
C LEU A 45 3.30 -2.34 11.08
N TYR A 46 2.77 -3.31 11.82
CA TYR A 46 2.26 -3.06 13.18
C TYR A 46 3.37 -2.74 14.17
N LEU A 47 4.54 -3.39 14.04
CA LEU A 47 5.71 -3.03 14.83
C LEU A 47 6.11 -1.57 14.61
N VAL A 48 6.17 -1.11 13.35
CA VAL A 48 6.46 0.30 13.01
C VAL A 48 5.38 1.23 13.57
N ARG A 49 4.10 0.87 13.42
CA ARG A 49 2.98 1.64 13.98
C ARG A 49 3.13 1.83 15.50
N GLU A 50 3.41 0.75 16.24
CA GLU A 50 3.56 0.83 17.70
C GLU A 50 4.79 1.63 18.10
N ARG A 51 5.90 1.50 17.39
CA ARG A 51 7.09 2.34 17.62
C ARG A 51 6.81 3.81 17.38
N LEU A 52 6.12 4.17 16.32
CA LEU A 52 5.69 5.54 16.04
C LEU A 52 4.76 6.10 17.14
N ARG A 53 3.91 5.26 17.73
CA ARG A 53 3.02 5.65 18.83
C ARG A 53 3.79 5.84 20.14
N ALA A 54 4.66 4.91 20.50
CA ALA A 54 5.31 4.83 21.81
C ALA A 54 6.60 5.66 21.89
N GLU A 55 7.40 5.75 20.81
CA GLU A 55 8.75 6.27 20.84
C GLU A 55 8.85 7.70 20.27
N PRO A 56 9.08 8.74 21.09
CA PRO A 56 9.32 10.11 20.60
C PRO A 56 10.52 10.23 19.67
N ALA A 57 11.60 9.46 19.94
CA ALA A 57 12.79 9.43 19.10
C ALA A 57 12.48 8.91 17.68
N CYS A 58 11.61 7.89 17.55
CA CYS A 58 11.18 7.38 16.26
C CYS A 58 10.40 8.45 15.47
N ARG A 59 9.50 9.19 16.14
CA ARG A 59 8.78 10.31 15.51
C ARG A 59 9.72 11.44 15.09
N ALA A 60 10.74 11.76 15.88
CA ALA A 60 11.73 12.76 15.53
C ALA A 60 12.54 12.37 14.29
N LEU A 61 12.94 11.10 14.16
CA LEU A 61 13.60 10.57 12.97
C LEU A 61 12.72 10.72 11.72
N VAL A 62 11.44 10.37 11.83
CA VAL A 62 10.48 10.56 10.73
C VAL A 62 10.34 12.02 10.37
N GLY A 63 10.17 12.91 11.37
CA GLY A 63 10.07 14.35 11.13
C GLY A 63 11.28 14.90 10.39
N ALA A 64 12.50 14.51 10.79
CA ALA A 64 13.73 14.90 10.11
C ALA A 64 13.79 14.38 8.66
N ALA A 65 13.44 13.11 8.44
CA ALA A 65 13.42 12.52 7.11
C ALA A 65 12.40 13.19 6.18
N LEU A 66 11.21 13.50 6.67
CA LEU A 66 10.20 14.24 5.93
C LEU A 66 10.65 15.68 5.64
N ALA A 67 11.24 16.36 6.60
CA ALA A 67 11.75 17.73 6.41
C ALA A 67 12.83 17.79 5.33
N GLN A 68 13.73 16.81 5.26
CA GLN A 68 14.76 16.70 4.20
C GLN A 68 14.16 16.56 2.79
N GLN A 69 12.92 16.10 2.70
CA GLN A 69 12.18 15.95 1.43
C GLN A 69 11.20 17.12 1.16
N GLY A 70 11.21 18.17 1.99
CA GLY A 70 10.24 19.27 1.88
C GLY A 70 8.83 18.91 2.37
N LEU A 71 8.69 17.85 3.16
CA LEU A 71 7.43 17.30 3.63
C LEU A 71 7.19 17.54 5.15
N ALA A 72 7.85 18.53 5.75
CA ALA A 72 7.79 18.77 7.20
C ALA A 72 6.34 18.90 7.73
N GLN A 73 5.44 19.53 6.96
CA GLN A 73 4.03 19.72 7.28
C GLN A 73 3.25 18.41 7.48
N PHE A 74 3.72 17.30 6.89
CA PHE A 74 3.08 15.99 7.00
C PHE A 74 3.50 15.19 8.25
N SER A 75 4.41 15.72 9.06
CA SER A 75 4.72 15.15 10.38
C SER A 75 3.57 15.34 11.37
N ALA A 76 2.80 16.43 11.21
CA ALA A 76 1.58 16.73 11.97
C ALA A 76 0.62 17.46 11.03
N PRO A 77 -0.09 16.75 10.13
CA PRO A 77 -0.85 17.37 9.08
C PRO A 77 -2.06 18.12 9.65
N CYS A 78 -2.22 19.39 9.25
CA CYS A 78 -3.37 20.23 9.58
C CYS A 78 -4.53 20.05 8.58
N ARG A 79 -4.26 19.41 7.45
CA ARG A 79 -5.21 19.19 6.36
C ARG A 79 -5.22 17.71 6.00
N PRO A 80 -6.37 17.15 5.54
CA PRO A 80 -6.39 15.80 5.01
C PRO A 80 -5.47 15.71 3.77
N PHE A 81 -4.85 14.55 3.56
CA PHE A 81 -4.04 14.34 2.37
C PHE A 81 -4.22 12.94 1.78
N VAL A 82 -3.96 12.85 0.48
CA VAL A 82 -3.91 11.60 -0.29
C VAL A 82 -2.45 11.21 -0.47
N LEU A 83 -2.09 9.98 -0.07
CA LEU A 83 -0.78 9.42 -0.38
C LEU A 83 -0.83 8.68 -1.73
N VAL A 84 0.03 9.08 -2.66
CA VAL A 84 0.10 8.49 -4.00
C VAL A 84 1.35 7.64 -4.15
N THR A 85 1.22 6.44 -4.72
CA THR A 85 2.37 5.63 -5.16
C THR A 85 2.10 5.01 -6.53
N ALA A 86 3.02 5.18 -7.46
CA ALA A 86 2.95 4.59 -8.80
C ALA A 86 4.34 4.16 -9.27
N HIS A 87 4.49 2.89 -9.67
CA HIS A 87 5.80 2.36 -10.07
C HIS A 87 5.73 1.18 -11.04
N ARG A 88 4.55 0.61 -11.32
CA ARG A 88 4.44 -0.62 -12.09
C ARG A 88 4.57 -0.42 -13.59
N ARG A 89 5.31 -1.34 -14.22
CA ARG A 89 5.54 -1.34 -15.68
C ARG A 89 4.26 -1.56 -16.48
N GLU A 90 3.25 -2.18 -15.89
CA GLU A 90 1.95 -2.44 -16.52
C GLU A 90 1.19 -1.14 -16.87
N SER A 91 1.45 -0.06 -16.12
CA SER A 91 0.91 1.28 -16.36
C SER A 91 1.80 2.14 -17.28
N SER A 92 2.77 1.55 -18.01
CA SER A 92 3.71 2.30 -18.87
C SER A 92 3.02 3.11 -19.97
N GLY A 93 3.62 4.23 -20.35
CA GLY A 93 3.09 5.11 -21.40
C GLY A 93 1.78 5.78 -21.00
N ALA A 94 0.72 5.60 -21.81
CA ALA A 94 -0.58 6.24 -21.62
C ALA A 94 -1.22 6.02 -20.24
N GLY A 95 -0.88 4.91 -19.55
CA GLY A 95 -1.39 4.64 -18.21
C GLY A 95 -0.85 5.61 -17.17
N PHE A 96 0.47 5.90 -17.16
CA PHE A 96 1.01 6.91 -16.26
C PHE A 96 0.55 8.33 -16.60
N ASP A 97 0.37 8.64 -17.89
CA ASP A 97 -0.19 9.92 -18.31
C ASP A 97 -1.62 10.10 -17.78
N ALA A 98 -2.46 9.06 -17.87
CA ALA A 98 -3.82 9.08 -17.31
C ALA A 98 -3.83 9.22 -15.78
N ILE A 99 -2.93 8.53 -15.07
CA ILE A 99 -2.77 8.64 -13.62
C ILE A 99 -2.38 10.07 -13.23
N CYS A 100 -1.34 10.63 -13.85
CA CYS A 100 -0.86 11.98 -13.53
C CYS A 100 -1.91 13.04 -13.89
N SER A 101 -2.59 12.91 -15.02
CA SER A 101 -3.70 13.80 -15.40
C SER A 101 -4.84 13.76 -14.37
N ALA A 102 -5.19 12.56 -13.87
CA ALA A 102 -6.20 12.42 -12.81
C ALA A 102 -5.78 13.10 -11.50
N ILE A 103 -4.51 12.94 -11.09
CA ILE A 103 -3.97 13.61 -9.91
C ILE A 103 -4.06 15.14 -10.08
N GLY A 104 -3.70 15.66 -11.24
CA GLY A 104 -3.79 17.11 -11.54
C GLY A 104 -5.22 17.63 -11.44
N GLU A 105 -6.21 16.92 -11.98
CA GLU A 105 -7.62 17.29 -11.84
C GLU A 105 -8.06 17.24 -10.37
N LEU A 106 -7.67 16.22 -9.62
CA LEU A 106 -7.99 16.08 -8.19
C LEU A 106 -7.37 17.21 -7.36
N CYS A 107 -6.13 17.63 -7.63
CA CYS A 107 -5.50 18.77 -6.98
C CYS A 107 -6.30 20.07 -7.22
N ALA A 108 -6.73 20.31 -8.43
CA ALA A 108 -7.55 21.48 -8.78
C ALA A 108 -8.94 21.43 -8.11
N ARG A 109 -9.57 20.25 -8.08
CA ARG A 109 -10.90 20.03 -7.52
C ARG A 109 -10.94 20.13 -6.00
N PHE A 110 -9.92 19.64 -5.31
CA PHE A 110 -9.85 19.55 -3.84
C PHE A 110 -8.74 20.44 -3.28
N SER A 111 -8.91 21.77 -3.40
CA SER A 111 -7.90 22.74 -2.90
C SER A 111 -7.63 22.67 -1.40
N SER A 112 -8.54 22.07 -0.60
CA SER A 112 -8.39 21.84 0.84
C SER A 112 -7.75 20.49 1.21
N VAL A 113 -7.45 19.63 0.24
CA VAL A 113 -6.79 18.33 0.42
C VAL A 113 -5.42 18.39 -0.22
N ASP A 114 -4.41 17.92 0.51
CA ASP A 114 -3.05 17.82 -0.03
C ASP A 114 -2.84 16.46 -0.72
N PHE A 115 -1.91 16.44 -1.67
CA PHE A 115 -1.50 15.23 -2.37
C PHE A 115 0.00 15.04 -2.19
N VAL A 116 0.43 13.88 -1.66
CA VAL A 116 1.85 13.56 -1.46
C VAL A 116 2.22 12.43 -2.39
N PHE A 117 3.15 12.67 -3.30
CA PHE A 117 3.57 11.67 -4.28
C PHE A 117 5.09 11.46 -4.22
N PRO A 118 5.58 10.44 -3.49
CA PRO A 118 6.94 9.94 -3.63
C PRO A 118 7.12 9.35 -5.04
N VAL A 119 7.84 10.10 -5.90
CA VAL A 119 7.99 9.76 -7.32
C VAL A 119 9.03 8.67 -7.49
N HIS A 120 8.60 7.52 -7.99
CA HIS A 120 9.51 6.41 -8.27
C HIS A 120 10.53 6.76 -9.37
N PRO A 121 11.82 6.34 -9.26
CA PRO A 121 12.87 6.70 -10.20
C PRO A 121 12.72 6.09 -11.61
N ASN A 122 11.70 5.26 -11.83
CA ASN A 122 11.37 4.73 -13.16
C ASN A 122 11.17 5.88 -14.16
N PRO A 123 11.91 5.90 -15.30
CA PRO A 123 11.81 6.97 -16.30
C PRO A 123 10.39 7.22 -16.81
N ALA A 124 9.56 6.17 -16.94
CA ALA A 124 8.18 6.31 -17.40
C ALA A 124 7.31 7.09 -16.39
N VAL A 125 7.52 6.87 -15.08
CA VAL A 125 6.82 7.62 -14.03
C VAL A 125 7.31 9.07 -14.01
N ARG A 126 8.62 9.28 -14.00
CA ARG A 126 9.21 10.61 -14.00
C ARG A 126 8.76 11.44 -15.20
N GLY A 127 8.83 10.87 -16.40
CA GLY A 127 8.39 11.56 -17.60
C GLY A 127 6.91 11.94 -17.60
N ALA A 128 6.02 11.12 -17.01
CA ALA A 128 4.62 11.49 -16.85
C ALA A 128 4.43 12.62 -15.83
N VAL A 129 5.14 12.56 -14.69
CA VAL A 129 5.14 13.63 -13.68
C VAL A 129 5.64 14.95 -14.26
N GLU A 130 6.73 14.93 -15.03
CA GLU A 130 7.31 16.10 -15.68
C GLU A 130 6.34 16.73 -16.69
N ARG A 131 5.58 15.93 -17.44
CA ARG A 131 4.61 16.42 -18.42
C ARG A 131 3.31 16.95 -17.81
N HIS A 132 2.80 16.29 -16.79
CA HIS A 132 1.43 16.52 -16.32
C HIS A 132 1.31 17.19 -14.96
N LEU A 133 2.29 17.03 -14.07
CA LEU A 133 2.19 17.50 -12.68
C LEU A 133 3.10 18.69 -12.38
N GLN A 134 4.35 18.67 -12.85
CA GLN A 134 5.26 19.79 -12.60
C GLN A 134 4.76 21.13 -13.18
N PRO A 135 4.15 21.19 -14.40
CA PRO A 135 3.69 22.46 -14.96
C PRO A 135 2.47 23.05 -14.24
N LEU A 136 1.78 22.29 -13.39
CA LEU A 136 0.56 22.74 -12.73
C LEU A 136 0.81 23.76 -11.61
N ASP A 137 2.01 23.80 -11.05
CA ASP A 137 2.35 24.63 -9.88
C ASP A 137 1.27 24.59 -8.78
N ALA A 138 0.74 23.38 -8.53
CA ALA A 138 -0.38 23.17 -7.61
C ALA A 138 0.12 23.24 -6.15
N PRO A 139 -0.35 24.20 -5.33
CA PRO A 139 0.18 24.43 -3.98
C PRO A 139 -0.13 23.28 -3.01
N ASN A 140 -1.09 22.44 -3.35
CA ASN A 140 -1.49 21.26 -2.58
C ASN A 140 -0.91 19.94 -3.12
N LEU A 141 0.08 20.00 -4.05
CA LEU A 141 0.77 18.83 -4.57
C LEU A 141 2.23 18.84 -4.11
N ALA A 142 2.61 17.86 -3.31
CA ALA A 142 3.99 17.65 -2.84
C ALA A 142 4.61 16.47 -3.57
N LEU A 143 5.54 16.75 -4.49
CA LEU A 143 6.36 15.75 -5.17
C LEU A 143 7.68 15.60 -4.42
N CYS A 144 8.08 14.38 -4.09
CA CYS A 144 9.33 14.10 -3.39
C CYS A 144 10.05 12.88 -3.98
N ARG A 145 11.28 12.61 -3.51
CA ARG A 145 11.99 11.36 -3.82
C ARG A 145 11.32 10.19 -3.09
N PRO A 146 11.58 8.93 -3.51
CA PRO A 146 11.18 7.76 -2.75
C PRO A 146 11.61 7.87 -1.29
N LEU A 147 10.74 7.44 -0.41
CA LEU A 147 10.97 7.45 1.04
C LEU A 147 11.35 6.05 1.53
N ASP A 148 12.17 6.01 2.58
CA ASP A 148 12.39 4.78 3.33
C ASP A 148 11.08 4.31 4.01
N TYR A 149 11.07 3.04 4.42
CA TYR A 149 9.85 2.39 4.91
C TYR A 149 9.23 3.12 6.12
N LEU A 150 10.04 3.54 7.08
CA LEU A 150 9.55 4.18 8.30
C LEU A 150 8.81 5.52 8.04
N PRO A 151 9.35 6.51 7.32
CA PRO A 151 8.61 7.73 6.96
C PRO A 151 7.44 7.44 6.00
N PHE A 152 7.54 6.43 5.14
CA PHE A 152 6.46 6.04 4.26
C PHE A 152 5.24 5.49 5.06
N VAL A 153 5.47 4.62 6.03
CA VAL A 153 4.42 4.12 6.93
C VAL A 153 3.81 5.26 7.76
N ALA A 154 4.62 6.21 8.21
CA ALA A 154 4.11 7.38 8.94
C ALA A 154 3.16 8.23 8.06
N LEU A 155 3.52 8.47 6.79
CA LEU A 155 2.61 9.13 5.84
C LEU A 155 1.34 8.30 5.62
N MET A 156 1.47 6.99 5.43
CA MET A 156 0.31 6.10 5.24
C MET A 156 -0.65 6.14 6.43
N LEU A 157 -0.12 6.16 7.67
CA LEU A 157 -0.90 6.33 8.89
C LEU A 157 -1.64 7.66 8.95
N GLY A 158 -1.05 8.75 8.46
CA GLY A 158 -1.65 10.09 8.43
C GLY A 158 -2.60 10.32 7.26
N ALA A 159 -2.51 9.54 6.18
CA ALA A 159 -3.29 9.74 4.97
C ALA A 159 -4.80 9.56 5.20
N ALA A 160 -5.62 10.34 4.50
CA ALA A 160 -7.06 10.15 4.42
C ALA A 160 -7.42 8.94 3.54
N LEU A 161 -6.70 8.77 2.45
CA LEU A 161 -6.77 7.61 1.56
C LEU A 161 -5.42 7.40 0.85
N VAL A 162 -5.24 6.22 0.26
CA VAL A 162 -4.05 5.87 -0.51
C VAL A 162 -4.43 5.56 -1.96
N LEU A 163 -3.75 6.20 -2.92
CA LEU A 163 -3.87 5.95 -4.35
C LEU A 163 -2.63 5.18 -4.82
N THR A 164 -2.77 3.92 -5.24
CA THR A 164 -1.61 3.05 -5.44
C THR A 164 -1.75 2.04 -6.58
N ASP A 165 -0.61 1.66 -7.17
CA ASP A 165 -0.48 0.46 -8.01
C ASP A 165 0.30 -0.68 -7.31
N SER A 166 0.78 -0.44 -6.09
CA SER A 166 1.61 -1.37 -5.32
C SER A 166 0.81 -2.52 -4.73
N GLY A 167 1.31 -3.77 -4.90
CA GLY A 167 0.72 -4.94 -4.26
C GLY A 167 0.83 -4.93 -2.73
N GLY A 168 1.97 -4.54 -2.18
CA GLY A 168 2.17 -4.47 -0.73
C GLY A 168 1.28 -3.42 -0.06
N VAL A 169 1.19 -2.23 -0.67
CA VAL A 169 0.35 -1.15 -0.14
C VAL A 169 -1.15 -1.51 -0.13
N GLN A 170 -1.60 -2.35 -1.09
CA GLN A 170 -2.96 -2.89 -1.07
C GLN A 170 -3.27 -3.78 0.14
N GLU A 171 -2.24 -4.33 0.78
CA GLU A 171 -2.35 -5.13 2.00
C GLU A 171 -2.15 -4.26 3.25
N GLU A 172 -1.14 -3.38 3.19
CA GLU A 172 -0.73 -2.54 4.33
C GLU A 172 -1.73 -1.43 4.66
N ALA A 173 -2.20 -0.68 3.67
CA ALA A 173 -3.08 0.47 3.92
C ALA A 173 -4.44 0.06 4.53
N PRO A 174 -5.16 -0.98 4.02
CA PRO A 174 -6.38 -1.46 4.67
C PRO A 174 -6.15 -2.00 6.08
N SER A 175 -4.97 -2.62 6.34
CA SER A 175 -4.58 -3.07 7.68
C SER A 175 -4.37 -1.93 8.68
N LEU A 176 -4.12 -0.71 8.17
CA LEU A 176 -4.10 0.53 8.95
C LEU A 176 -5.46 1.26 8.97
N GLY A 177 -6.50 0.68 8.41
CA GLY A 177 -7.83 1.30 8.31
C GLY A 177 -7.91 2.42 7.26
N LYS A 178 -7.01 2.41 6.26
CA LYS A 178 -6.99 3.42 5.20
C LYS A 178 -7.65 2.90 3.94
N PRO A 179 -8.63 3.61 3.37
CA PRO A 179 -9.21 3.26 2.08
C PRO A 179 -8.15 3.38 0.98
N VAL A 180 -8.26 2.51 -0.02
CA VAL A 180 -7.28 2.40 -1.11
C VAL A 180 -7.97 2.46 -2.45
N VAL A 181 -7.50 3.35 -3.33
CA VAL A 181 -7.84 3.34 -4.75
C VAL A 181 -6.69 2.69 -5.50
N VAL A 182 -6.97 1.57 -6.17
CA VAL A 182 -5.97 0.76 -6.85
C VAL A 182 -5.97 1.07 -8.34
N MET A 183 -4.85 1.57 -8.84
CA MET A 183 -4.62 1.93 -10.23
C MET A 183 -4.18 0.72 -11.09
N ARG A 184 -4.87 -0.41 -10.92
CA ARG A 184 -4.68 -1.65 -11.68
C ARG A 184 -6.01 -2.20 -12.16
N GLU A 185 -6.02 -2.84 -13.34
CA GLU A 185 -7.22 -3.50 -13.88
C GLU A 185 -7.61 -4.73 -13.05
N LEU A 186 -6.62 -5.47 -12.60
CA LEU A 186 -6.81 -6.70 -11.83
C LEU A 186 -5.92 -6.68 -10.59
N THR A 187 -6.42 -7.29 -9.53
CA THR A 187 -5.65 -7.58 -8.34
C THR A 187 -5.82 -9.03 -7.93
N GLU A 188 -4.75 -9.63 -7.48
CA GLU A 188 -4.74 -10.93 -6.83
C GLU A 188 -5.13 -10.86 -5.35
N ARG A 189 -5.38 -9.65 -4.83
CA ARG A 189 -5.70 -9.34 -3.43
C ARG A 189 -7.18 -9.04 -3.28
N THR A 190 -7.98 -10.08 -3.37
CA THR A 190 -9.45 -9.98 -3.40
C THR A 190 -10.06 -9.71 -2.03
N GLU A 191 -9.34 -10.00 -0.95
CA GLU A 191 -9.81 -9.84 0.43
C GLU A 191 -10.16 -8.38 0.75
N GLY A 192 -9.30 -7.44 0.32
CA GLY A 192 -9.53 -6.01 0.54
C GLY A 192 -10.69 -5.44 -0.28
N THR A 193 -10.96 -5.98 -1.48
CA THR A 193 -12.09 -5.52 -2.31
C THR A 193 -13.44 -5.93 -1.73
N ALA A 194 -13.52 -7.12 -1.14
CA ALA A 194 -14.73 -7.60 -0.51
C ALA A 194 -15.15 -6.79 0.73
N SER A 195 -14.21 -6.09 1.36
CA SER A 195 -14.46 -5.26 2.55
C SER A 195 -14.94 -3.84 2.24
N GLY A 196 -14.93 -3.42 0.99
CA GLY A 196 -15.18 -2.03 0.60
C GLY A 196 -14.03 -1.06 0.88
N MET A 197 -12.89 -1.55 1.41
CA MET A 197 -11.70 -0.72 1.66
C MET A 197 -10.82 -0.53 0.43
N VAL A 198 -10.95 -1.40 -0.58
CA VAL A 198 -10.12 -1.38 -1.79
C VAL A 198 -11.01 -1.22 -3.02
N HIS A 199 -10.77 -0.16 -3.78
CA HIS A 199 -11.50 0.22 -4.98
C HIS A 199 -10.61 0.09 -6.21
N LEU A 200 -10.95 -0.79 -7.15
CA LEU A 200 -10.22 -0.96 -8.40
C LEU A 200 -10.64 0.12 -9.40
N ALA A 201 -9.71 1.00 -9.77
CA ALA A 201 -9.94 2.05 -10.76
C ALA A 201 -9.22 1.81 -12.09
N GLY A 202 -8.22 0.89 -12.12
CA GLY A 202 -7.34 0.79 -13.28
C GLY A 202 -6.48 2.04 -13.45
N ALA A 203 -5.67 2.06 -14.48
CA ALA A 203 -4.94 3.26 -14.89
C ALA A 203 -5.84 4.16 -15.79
N HIS A 204 -7.07 4.43 -15.33
CA HIS A 204 -8.07 5.21 -16.07
C HIS A 204 -8.39 6.51 -15.36
N HIS A 205 -8.12 7.62 -15.99
CA HIS A 205 -8.34 8.97 -15.50
C HIS A 205 -9.72 9.14 -14.81
N GLY A 206 -10.82 8.93 -15.54
CA GLY A 206 -12.17 9.15 -15.01
C GLY A 206 -12.54 8.23 -13.85
N ARG A 207 -12.09 6.97 -13.85
CA ARG A 207 -12.34 6.03 -12.74
C ARG A 207 -11.56 6.43 -11.50
N ILE A 208 -10.31 6.87 -11.65
CA ILE A 208 -9.48 7.37 -10.53
C ILE A 208 -10.15 8.60 -9.92
N VAL A 209 -10.51 9.59 -10.73
CA VAL A 209 -11.18 10.81 -10.28
C VAL A 209 -12.47 10.47 -9.54
N SER A 210 -13.34 9.64 -10.12
CA SER A 210 -14.61 9.24 -9.50
C SER A 210 -14.42 8.53 -8.17
N ALA A 211 -13.49 7.55 -8.10
CA ALA A 211 -13.25 6.77 -6.88
C ALA A 211 -12.67 7.63 -5.74
N VAL A 212 -11.67 8.47 -6.04
CA VAL A 212 -11.08 9.37 -5.05
C VAL A 212 -12.11 10.41 -4.58
N THR A 213 -12.88 10.99 -5.49
CA THR A 213 -13.95 11.93 -5.15
C THR A 213 -14.98 11.32 -4.20
N ALA A 214 -15.47 10.13 -4.54
CA ALA A 214 -16.46 9.43 -3.71
C ALA A 214 -15.96 9.18 -2.27
N LEU A 215 -14.68 8.83 -2.11
CA LEU A 215 -14.08 8.59 -0.80
C LEU A 215 -13.80 9.89 -0.02
N LEU A 216 -13.43 10.98 -0.70
CA LEU A 216 -13.18 12.26 -0.04
C LEU A 216 -14.47 12.96 0.38
N GLU A 217 -15.53 12.88 -0.44
CA GLU A 217 -16.82 13.51 -0.17
C GLU A 217 -17.74 12.65 0.71
N GLY A 218 -17.72 11.32 0.51
CA GLY A 218 -18.58 10.36 1.22
C GLY A 218 -18.07 9.97 2.61
N GLY A 219 -16.84 10.34 2.95
CA GLY A 219 -16.14 9.84 4.14
C GLY A 219 -15.58 8.43 3.94
N ALA A 220 -14.55 8.11 4.72
CA ALA A 220 -14.00 6.76 4.71
C ALA A 220 -15.08 5.75 5.14
N PRO A 221 -15.12 4.55 4.54
CA PRO A 221 -16.01 3.49 4.99
C PRO A 221 -15.87 3.31 6.50
N SER A 222 -16.98 3.35 7.23
CA SER A 222 -17.01 3.12 8.68
C SER A 222 -16.78 1.62 8.93
N GLY A 223 -15.56 1.17 8.74
CA GLY A 223 -15.15 -0.19 9.01
C GLY A 223 -13.78 -0.15 9.67
N ALA A 224 -13.67 -0.72 10.84
CA ALA A 224 -12.36 -1.00 11.41
C ALA A 224 -11.53 -1.70 10.34
N GLY A 225 -10.31 -1.22 10.10
CA GLY A 225 -9.36 -1.88 9.23
C GLY A 225 -9.37 -3.37 9.55
N GLY A 226 -9.72 -4.21 8.58
CA GLY A 226 -9.84 -5.63 8.82
C GLY A 226 -8.46 -6.27 8.82
N ASN A 227 -8.26 -7.28 9.68
CA ASN A 227 -7.06 -8.11 9.66
C ASN A 227 -7.06 -9.08 8.46
N PHE A 228 -7.33 -8.54 7.25
CA PHE A 228 -7.51 -9.36 6.04
C PHE A 228 -6.26 -10.17 5.69
N TYR A 229 -5.10 -9.62 5.99
CA TYR A 229 -3.80 -10.20 5.62
C TYR A 229 -2.98 -10.66 6.83
N GLY A 230 -3.49 -10.49 8.05
CA GLY A 230 -2.83 -10.90 9.27
C GLY A 230 -3.12 -9.97 10.45
N ASP A 231 -2.82 -10.48 11.63
CA ASP A 231 -3.07 -9.83 12.92
C ASP A 231 -1.79 -9.35 13.62
N GLY A 232 -0.64 -9.41 12.93
CA GLY A 232 0.66 -9.01 13.47
C GLY A 232 1.43 -10.14 14.19
N HIS A 233 1.00 -11.40 14.04
CA HIS A 233 1.61 -12.56 14.71
C HIS A 233 2.03 -13.67 13.75
N ALA A 234 2.14 -13.38 12.45
CA ALA A 234 2.51 -14.36 11.42
C ALA A 234 3.90 -14.96 11.67
N SER A 235 4.88 -14.12 11.99
CA SER A 235 6.26 -14.55 12.23
C SER A 235 6.36 -15.52 13.41
N GLY A 236 5.63 -15.27 14.51
CA GLY A 236 5.56 -16.18 15.67
C GLY A 236 5.01 -17.54 15.27
N ARG A 237 3.88 -17.59 14.55
CA ARG A 237 3.26 -18.84 14.06
C ARG A 237 4.19 -19.65 13.16
N ILE A 238 4.97 -18.97 12.30
CA ILE A 238 5.97 -19.60 11.44
C ILE A 238 7.07 -20.22 12.28
N LEU A 239 7.62 -19.46 13.24
CA LEU A 239 8.69 -19.95 14.14
C LEU A 239 8.24 -21.16 14.97
N ASP A 240 7.05 -21.13 15.56
CA ASP A 240 6.48 -22.24 16.33
C ASP A 240 6.36 -23.52 15.48
N THR A 241 5.92 -23.36 14.22
CA THR A 241 5.81 -24.49 13.28
C THR A 241 7.17 -25.06 12.96
N LEU A 242 8.15 -24.22 12.63
CA LEU A 242 9.50 -24.66 12.29
C LEU A 242 10.20 -25.34 13.49
N ALA A 243 10.02 -24.80 14.70
CA ALA A 243 10.54 -25.42 15.92
C ALA A 243 9.95 -26.83 16.16
N SER A 244 8.65 -26.99 15.91
CA SER A 244 7.98 -28.30 16.06
C SER A 244 8.45 -29.34 15.04
N LEU A 245 8.85 -28.92 13.85
CA LEU A 245 9.40 -29.81 12.82
C LEU A 245 10.83 -30.26 13.16
N GLY A 246 11.66 -29.35 13.71
CA GLY A 246 13.03 -29.67 14.12
C GLY A 246 13.13 -30.64 15.31
N GLN A 247 12.04 -30.80 16.09
CA GLN A 247 11.99 -31.76 17.20
C GLN A 247 11.59 -33.18 16.77
N ARG A 248 11.16 -33.36 15.51
CA ARG A 248 10.72 -34.66 14.97
C ARG A 248 11.75 -35.36 14.10
N THR A 249 12.93 -34.77 13.94
CA THR A 249 14.11 -35.29 13.27
C THR A 249 15.16 -35.68 14.30
#